data_ce41a9775da2355cbb214e9631e48b84
#
_entry.id   ce41a9775da2355cbb214e9631e48b84
#
_cell.length_a   1.000
_cell.length_b   1.000
_cell.length_c   1.000
_cell.angle_alpha   90.00
_cell.angle_beta   90.00
_cell.angle_gamma   90.00
#
_symmetry.space_group_name_H-M   'P 1'
#
loop_
_entity.id
_entity.type
_entity.pdbx_description
1 polymer ?
#
loop_
_entity_poly.entity_id
_entity_poly.type
_entity_poly.pdbx_seq_one_letter_code
_entity_poly.pdbx_strand_id
1 'polypeptide(L)'
;MKPTHEVNNYPKDRSIKHSFGWVLYEKLKQFVEIANQPEASQIYVYANQLQEILREYYRLKLPRPDLLFSLLLSQTLRFPGELKFLPKFMIWAGVDSFRQEDFETSTGNDGRVFESLVEKTAREVGKIANELTTENYPNVQELQDFAITLIDYALEKTRVQKPEWLNYRKALLLKNLGKSEEAQRLLISFVQQKHDDFWAWHALAKVIETSNPALALALCAKAYLTCRDTNFGVGVFEDLSRFAASQSEEQLARWSAEQAFTVRNRNGWKIPQSLRNLLNTTWYAHAENLHNPEEILLHIAADAEKVIWAICPQYDVNYLGTFLSKSQKKMVKFGLFPNGKSQELVSPARGLLNNLDLAIGDPVKVTVDESGDRPTVVVVEKRKSGKAFDSMSCKTETGQFRLNQGGFGFVGDVYVPHDLASQLENGQTVSLVVMKRLDKKKNRWGLTAIAVIDE
;
A
#
# COMPACT_ATOMS: atom_id res chain seq x y z
N MET A 1 49.09 -7.37 -6.52
CA MET A 1 49.39 -6.59 -7.74
C MET A 1 49.41 -5.12 -7.36
N LYS A 2 50.54 -4.41 -7.60
CA LYS A 2 50.66 -2.97 -7.35
C LYS A 2 49.74 -2.23 -8.32
N PRO A 3 49.01 -1.18 -7.91
CA PRO A 3 48.23 -0.38 -8.81
C PRO A 3 49.21 0.33 -9.79
N THR A 4 49.03 0.06 -11.07
CA THR A 4 49.68 0.82 -12.14
C THR A 4 49.28 2.28 -12.02
N HIS A 5 50.27 3.17 -12.03
CA HIS A 5 50.08 4.61 -12.10
C HIS A 5 49.33 4.98 -13.37
N GLU A 6 47.98 5.08 -13.28
CA GLU A 6 47.20 5.80 -14.30
C GLU A 6 47.62 7.26 -14.22
N VAL A 7 48.32 7.71 -15.24
CA VAL A 7 48.68 9.11 -15.43
C VAL A 7 47.40 9.93 -15.43
N ASN A 8 47.29 10.87 -14.50
CA ASN A 8 46.14 11.76 -14.35
C ASN A 8 46.06 12.72 -15.56
N ASN A 9 45.49 12.28 -16.68
CA ASN A 9 45.33 13.05 -17.91
C ASN A 9 44.21 14.11 -17.83
N TYR A 10 43.67 14.38 -16.64
CA TYR A 10 42.62 15.37 -16.47
C TYR A 10 43.19 16.79 -16.39
N PRO A 11 42.54 17.75 -17.09
CA PRO A 11 42.96 19.15 -17.04
C PRO A 11 43.02 19.65 -15.60
N LYS A 12 44.09 20.40 -15.26
CA LYS A 12 44.18 21.05 -13.94
C LYS A 12 43.30 22.29 -13.85
N ASP A 13 43.07 22.95 -14.98
CA ASP A 13 42.24 24.15 -15.07
C ASP A 13 40.77 23.86 -14.82
N ARG A 14 40.16 24.61 -13.90
CA ARG A 14 38.77 24.45 -13.48
C ARG A 14 37.80 24.73 -14.63
N SER A 15 38.08 25.70 -15.49
CA SER A 15 37.25 26.06 -16.62
C SER A 15 37.19 24.94 -17.66
N ILE A 16 38.37 24.33 -17.95
CA ILE A 16 38.47 23.20 -18.87
C ILE A 16 37.73 21.98 -18.33
N LYS A 17 37.88 21.71 -17.02
CA LYS A 17 37.13 20.61 -16.36
C LYS A 17 35.62 20.81 -16.44
N HIS A 18 35.15 22.02 -16.21
CA HIS A 18 33.75 22.36 -16.28
C HIS A 18 33.22 22.23 -17.72
N SER A 19 33.98 22.71 -18.72
CA SER A 19 33.62 22.52 -20.13
C SER A 19 33.55 21.04 -20.53
N PHE A 20 34.50 20.24 -20.06
CA PHE A 20 34.47 18.81 -20.29
C PHE A 20 33.27 18.13 -19.59
N GLY A 21 32.88 18.58 -18.41
CA GLY A 21 31.68 18.13 -17.72
C GLY A 21 30.40 18.37 -18.53
N TRP A 22 30.29 19.50 -19.24
CA TRP A 22 29.18 19.75 -20.18
C TRP A 22 29.17 18.80 -21.36
N VAL A 23 30.34 18.45 -21.90
CA VAL A 23 30.44 17.42 -22.96
C VAL A 23 29.95 16.07 -22.46
N LEU A 24 30.30 15.69 -21.22
CA LEU A 24 29.79 14.44 -20.61
C LEU A 24 28.27 14.49 -20.43
N TYR A 25 27.71 15.63 -20.03
CA TYR A 25 26.28 15.83 -19.90
C TYR A 25 25.54 15.63 -21.24
N GLU A 26 26.00 16.27 -22.31
CA GLU A 26 25.41 16.13 -23.64
C GLU A 26 25.49 14.68 -24.15
N LYS A 27 26.60 14.01 -23.92
CA LYS A 27 26.76 12.60 -24.26
C LYS A 27 25.80 11.72 -23.48
N LEU A 28 25.64 11.95 -22.18
CA LEU A 28 24.71 11.22 -21.31
C LEU A 28 23.27 11.42 -21.77
N LYS A 29 22.89 12.67 -22.09
CA LYS A 29 21.56 13.01 -22.59
C LYS A 29 21.22 12.23 -23.86
N GLN A 30 22.15 12.19 -24.84
CA GLN A 30 21.96 11.41 -26.08
C GLN A 30 21.72 9.92 -25.79
N PHE A 31 22.50 9.28 -24.90
CA PHE A 31 22.29 7.88 -24.56
C PHE A 31 20.95 7.64 -23.85
N VAL A 32 20.53 8.53 -22.97
CA VAL A 32 19.22 8.42 -22.32
C VAL A 32 18.09 8.57 -23.33
N GLU A 33 18.20 9.48 -24.30
CA GLU A 33 17.21 9.66 -25.37
C GLU A 33 17.10 8.39 -26.24
N ILE A 34 18.22 7.78 -26.63
CA ILE A 34 18.23 6.53 -27.39
C ILE A 34 17.63 5.37 -26.58
N ALA A 35 18.03 5.24 -25.30
CA ALA A 35 17.55 4.16 -24.43
C ALA A 35 16.04 4.23 -24.15
N ASN A 36 15.43 5.41 -24.26
CA ASN A 36 13.98 5.59 -24.09
C ASN A 36 13.16 5.32 -25.39
N GLN A 37 13.80 4.99 -26.50
CA GLN A 37 13.07 4.61 -27.72
C GLN A 37 12.46 3.21 -27.58
N PRO A 38 11.25 2.96 -28.12
CA PRO A 38 10.56 1.67 -27.97
C PRO A 38 11.35 0.46 -28.52
N GLU A 39 12.24 0.71 -29.45
CA GLU A 39 13.05 -0.32 -30.15
C GLU A 39 14.42 -0.57 -29.49
N ALA A 40 14.70 0.06 -28.36
CA ALA A 40 15.99 -0.06 -27.68
C ALA A 40 16.20 -1.47 -27.09
N SER A 41 16.76 -2.39 -27.89
CA SER A 41 16.96 -3.80 -27.54
C SER A 41 18.17 -4.07 -26.62
N GLN A 42 19.02 -3.08 -26.34
CA GLN A 42 20.29 -3.24 -25.63
C GLN A 42 20.45 -2.28 -24.43
N ILE A 43 19.43 -2.18 -23.60
CA ILE A 43 19.43 -1.26 -22.44
C ILE A 43 20.66 -1.47 -21.53
N TYR A 44 21.10 -2.71 -21.33
CA TYR A 44 22.31 -3.01 -20.53
C TYR A 44 23.61 -2.42 -21.09
N VAL A 45 23.72 -2.28 -22.42
CA VAL A 45 24.91 -1.63 -23.04
C VAL A 45 24.92 -0.14 -22.72
N TYR A 46 23.76 0.51 -22.85
CA TYR A 46 23.61 1.93 -22.50
C TYR A 46 23.82 2.16 -21.01
N ALA A 47 23.37 1.25 -20.14
CA ALA A 47 23.62 1.33 -18.70
C ALA A 47 25.14 1.37 -18.38
N ASN A 48 25.93 0.50 -19.02
CA ASN A 48 27.38 0.50 -18.86
C ASN A 48 28.02 1.80 -19.37
N GLN A 49 27.55 2.32 -20.48
CA GLN A 49 28.06 3.58 -21.03
C GLN A 49 27.72 4.78 -20.12
N LEU A 50 26.53 4.83 -19.53
CA LEU A 50 26.16 5.83 -18.55
C LEU A 50 27.02 5.73 -17.30
N GLN A 51 27.30 4.53 -16.81
CA GLN A 51 28.19 4.32 -15.67
C GLN A 51 29.60 4.85 -15.94
N GLU A 52 30.14 4.64 -17.12
CA GLU A 52 31.45 5.20 -17.48
C GLU A 52 31.42 6.73 -17.54
N ILE A 53 30.37 7.35 -18.08
CA ILE A 53 30.20 8.80 -18.08
C ILE A 53 30.16 9.33 -16.64
N LEU A 54 29.43 8.69 -15.75
CA LEU A 54 29.37 9.08 -14.33
C LEU A 54 30.75 8.92 -13.64
N ARG A 55 31.52 7.87 -14.00
CA ARG A 55 32.88 7.69 -13.51
C ARG A 55 33.83 8.80 -14.01
N GLU A 56 33.73 9.16 -15.28
CA GLU A 56 34.52 10.27 -15.83
C GLU A 56 34.18 11.60 -15.12
N TYR A 57 32.88 11.89 -14.92
CA TYR A 57 32.43 13.06 -14.17
C TYR A 57 32.97 13.05 -12.73
N TYR A 58 32.92 11.89 -12.05
CA TYR A 58 33.52 11.70 -10.73
C TYR A 58 35.00 12.12 -10.70
N ARG A 59 35.78 11.74 -11.72
CA ARG A 59 37.22 12.04 -11.81
C ARG A 59 37.53 13.52 -12.00
N LEU A 60 36.59 14.31 -12.52
CA LEU A 60 36.78 15.76 -12.68
C LEU A 60 36.82 16.49 -11.33
N LYS A 61 36.24 15.94 -10.28
CA LYS A 61 36.20 16.53 -8.93
C LYS A 61 35.72 17.99 -8.96
N LEU A 62 34.65 18.27 -9.73
CA LEU A 62 34.05 19.58 -9.78
C LEU A 62 33.41 19.95 -8.43
N PRO A 63 33.41 21.23 -8.05
CA PRO A 63 32.73 21.66 -6.82
C PRO A 63 31.23 21.46 -6.91
N ARG A 64 30.61 21.16 -5.78
CA ARG A 64 29.17 20.99 -5.63
C ARG A 64 28.71 21.80 -4.40
N PRO A 65 27.44 22.24 -4.37
CA PRO A 65 26.40 22.10 -5.40
C PRO A 65 26.64 22.96 -6.64
N ASP A 66 26.26 22.44 -7.83
CA ASP A 66 26.24 23.24 -9.08
C ASP A 66 25.17 22.77 -10.06
N LEU A 67 24.87 23.62 -11.06
CA LEU A 67 23.83 23.35 -12.06
C LEU A 67 24.14 22.11 -12.90
N LEU A 68 25.39 21.93 -13.29
CA LEU A 68 25.82 20.82 -14.15
C LEU A 68 25.58 19.46 -13.45
N PHE A 69 25.89 19.38 -12.14
CA PHE A 69 25.61 18.19 -11.35
C PHE A 69 24.10 17.88 -11.32
N SER A 70 23.26 18.90 -11.03
CA SER A 70 21.80 18.73 -10.98
C SER A 70 21.23 18.23 -12.31
N LEU A 71 21.67 18.82 -13.43
CA LEU A 71 21.25 18.44 -14.77
C LEU A 71 21.70 17.02 -15.14
N LEU A 72 22.95 16.67 -14.84
CA LEU A 72 23.52 15.34 -15.08
C LEU A 72 22.75 14.28 -14.29
N LEU A 73 22.51 14.53 -13.01
CA LEU A 73 21.74 13.64 -12.14
C LEU A 73 20.30 13.50 -12.62
N SER A 74 19.64 14.60 -12.99
CA SER A 74 18.28 14.60 -13.53
C SER A 74 18.17 13.75 -14.79
N GLN A 75 19.11 13.85 -15.72
CA GLN A 75 19.12 13.01 -16.92
C GLN A 75 19.41 11.54 -16.60
N THR A 76 20.37 11.27 -15.67
CA THR A 76 20.65 9.91 -15.20
C THR A 76 19.40 9.21 -14.69
N LEU A 77 18.58 9.91 -13.90
CA LEU A 77 17.32 9.38 -13.35
C LEU A 77 16.18 9.21 -14.38
N ARG A 78 16.37 9.62 -15.61
CA ARG A 78 15.46 9.37 -16.74
C ARG A 78 15.80 8.09 -17.51
N PHE A 79 16.92 7.47 -17.21
CA PHE A 79 17.31 6.21 -17.84
C PHE A 79 16.32 5.09 -17.46
N PRO A 80 15.82 4.29 -18.42
CA PRO A 80 14.78 3.29 -18.15
C PRO A 80 15.29 2.02 -17.47
N GLY A 81 16.61 1.83 -17.39
CA GLY A 81 17.24 0.66 -16.76
C GLY A 81 17.86 0.97 -15.40
N GLU A 82 18.35 -0.07 -14.76
CA GLU A 82 19.01 0.05 -13.45
C GLU A 82 20.47 0.48 -13.60
N LEU A 83 20.86 1.49 -12.84
CA LEU A 83 22.22 1.97 -12.74
C LEU A 83 22.86 1.58 -11.40
N LYS A 84 23.33 0.33 -11.28
CA LYS A 84 23.91 -0.22 -10.04
C LYS A 84 25.05 0.62 -9.45
N PHE A 85 25.67 1.48 -10.24
CA PHE A 85 26.69 2.44 -9.81
C PHE A 85 26.11 3.66 -9.09
N LEU A 86 24.84 3.98 -9.26
CA LEU A 86 24.22 5.21 -8.75
C LEU A 86 24.36 5.39 -7.22
N PRO A 87 24.12 4.38 -6.35
CA PRO A 87 24.32 4.56 -4.91
C PRO A 87 25.76 4.97 -4.56
N LYS A 88 26.75 4.33 -5.16
CA LYS A 88 28.15 4.66 -4.94
C LYS A 88 28.51 6.06 -5.46
N PHE A 89 27.95 6.46 -6.59
CA PHE A 89 28.10 7.81 -7.13
C PHE A 89 27.52 8.86 -6.18
N MET A 90 26.36 8.58 -5.59
CA MET A 90 25.71 9.49 -4.63
C MET A 90 26.43 9.55 -3.28
N ILE A 91 27.05 8.45 -2.79
CA ILE A 91 27.93 8.50 -1.61
C ILE A 91 29.08 9.50 -1.85
N TRP A 92 29.72 9.42 -3.02
CA TRP A 92 30.78 10.38 -3.37
C TRP A 92 30.24 11.81 -3.47
N ALA A 93 29.06 12.00 -4.05
CA ALA A 93 28.48 13.33 -4.18
C ALA A 93 28.15 13.92 -2.81
N GLY A 94 27.61 13.13 -1.89
CA GLY A 94 27.09 13.55 -0.60
C GLY A 94 25.71 14.20 -0.68
N VAL A 95 24.98 14.22 0.43
CA VAL A 95 23.66 14.85 0.51
C VAL A 95 23.68 16.36 0.31
N ASP A 96 24.82 17.02 0.59
CA ASP A 96 25.02 18.47 0.43
C ASP A 96 25.31 18.87 -1.03
N SER A 97 25.28 17.92 -1.96
CA SER A 97 25.52 18.20 -3.39
C SER A 97 24.35 18.81 -4.13
N PHE A 98 23.17 18.82 -3.52
CA PHE A 98 21.96 19.38 -4.09
C PHE A 98 21.89 20.89 -3.95
N ARG A 99 21.43 21.58 -4.99
CA ARG A 99 21.12 23.01 -5.00
C ARG A 99 19.76 23.24 -4.36
N GLN A 100 19.47 24.48 -3.96
CA GLN A 100 18.17 24.82 -3.38
C GLN A 100 17.00 24.48 -4.30
N GLU A 101 17.14 24.70 -5.60
CA GLU A 101 16.10 24.44 -6.59
C GLU A 101 15.83 22.93 -6.77
N ASP A 102 16.77 22.06 -6.39
CA ASP A 102 16.64 20.61 -6.48
C ASP A 102 15.65 20.02 -5.45
N PHE A 103 15.28 20.82 -4.43
CA PHE A 103 14.28 20.46 -3.41
C PHE A 103 12.86 20.84 -3.84
N GLU A 104 12.69 21.62 -4.87
CA GLU A 104 11.40 22.11 -5.31
C GLU A 104 10.73 21.10 -6.25
N THR A 105 9.41 20.93 -6.06
CA THR A 105 8.57 20.18 -7.00
C THR A 105 8.31 21.03 -8.24
N SER A 106 8.13 20.42 -9.39
CA SER A 106 7.73 21.11 -10.61
C SER A 106 6.31 20.74 -11.00
N THR A 107 5.61 21.66 -11.67
CA THR A 107 4.26 21.40 -12.19
C THR A 107 4.30 21.40 -13.71
N GLY A 108 3.82 20.33 -14.31
CA GLY A 108 3.69 20.23 -15.77
C GLY A 108 2.55 21.08 -16.32
N ASN A 109 2.53 21.25 -17.62
CA ASN A 109 1.48 22.01 -18.33
C ASN A 109 0.07 21.42 -18.16
N ASP A 110 -0.01 20.15 -17.80
CA ASP A 110 -1.25 19.40 -17.50
C ASP A 110 -1.68 19.47 -16.02
N GLY A 111 -0.98 20.28 -15.21
CA GLY A 111 -1.22 20.44 -13.79
C GLY A 111 -0.68 19.29 -12.90
N ARG A 112 0.01 18.30 -13.48
CA ARG A 112 0.66 17.24 -12.69
C ARG A 112 1.85 17.79 -11.94
N VAL A 113 1.92 17.48 -10.65
CA VAL A 113 3.08 17.81 -9.82
C VAL A 113 4.09 16.67 -9.93
N PHE A 114 5.33 17.02 -10.25
CA PHE A 114 6.47 16.10 -10.32
C PHE A 114 7.31 16.20 -9.06
N GLU A 115 7.86 15.06 -8.65
CA GLU A 115 8.81 14.95 -7.54
C GLU A 115 9.98 15.92 -7.71
N SER A 116 10.52 16.40 -6.60
CA SER A 116 11.80 17.11 -6.58
C SER A 116 12.95 16.19 -7.03
N LEU A 117 14.06 16.77 -7.46
CA LEU A 117 15.25 15.98 -7.84
C LEU A 117 15.77 15.17 -6.64
N VAL A 118 15.74 15.74 -5.45
CA VAL A 118 16.16 15.09 -4.20
C VAL A 118 15.26 13.89 -3.90
N GLU A 119 13.93 14.05 -3.95
CA GLU A 119 12.97 12.98 -3.71
C GLU A 119 13.15 11.83 -4.71
N LYS A 120 13.24 12.15 -6.00
CA LYS A 120 13.46 11.16 -7.05
C LYS A 120 14.79 10.43 -6.87
N THR A 121 15.87 11.14 -6.50
CA THR A 121 17.17 10.52 -6.25
C THR A 121 17.11 9.56 -5.06
N ALA A 122 16.50 9.98 -3.95
CA ALA A 122 16.35 9.15 -2.76
C ALA A 122 15.56 7.86 -3.06
N ARG A 123 14.49 7.97 -3.85
CA ARG A 123 13.67 6.83 -4.26
C ARG A 123 14.45 5.85 -5.14
N GLU A 124 15.17 6.31 -6.14
CA GLU A 124 15.93 5.44 -7.06
C GLU A 124 17.17 4.84 -6.37
N VAL A 125 17.94 5.62 -5.60
CA VAL A 125 19.07 5.10 -4.83
C VAL A 125 18.59 4.06 -3.82
N GLY A 126 17.48 4.32 -3.10
CA GLY A 126 16.88 3.37 -2.18
C GLY A 126 16.42 2.08 -2.85
N LYS A 127 15.82 2.17 -4.05
CA LYS A 127 15.43 1.01 -4.85
C LYS A 127 16.65 0.17 -5.20
N ILE A 128 17.67 0.77 -5.81
CA ILE A 128 18.87 0.06 -6.27
C ILE A 128 19.61 -0.55 -5.08
N ALA A 129 19.84 0.21 -4.00
CA ALA A 129 20.56 -0.27 -2.82
C ALA A 129 19.87 -1.47 -2.14
N ASN A 130 18.53 -1.53 -2.19
CA ASN A 130 17.76 -2.66 -1.66
C ASN A 130 17.99 -3.97 -2.45
N GLU A 131 18.30 -3.88 -3.75
CA GLU A 131 18.51 -5.04 -4.64
C GLU A 131 19.96 -5.52 -4.67
N LEU A 132 20.90 -4.76 -4.07
CA LEU A 132 22.30 -5.15 -3.98
C LEU A 132 22.52 -6.21 -2.90
N THR A 133 23.39 -7.18 -3.17
CA THR A 133 23.76 -8.25 -2.25
C THR A 133 25.26 -8.22 -1.95
N THR A 134 25.66 -8.79 -0.84
CA THR A 134 27.09 -8.93 -0.43
C THR A 134 27.90 -9.73 -1.44
N GLU A 135 27.30 -10.66 -2.18
CA GLU A 135 27.95 -11.43 -3.24
C GLU A 135 28.45 -10.55 -4.38
N ASN A 136 27.68 -9.52 -4.72
CA ASN A 136 27.97 -8.62 -5.83
C ASN A 136 28.67 -7.33 -5.40
N TYR A 137 28.49 -6.92 -4.14
CA TYR A 137 29.00 -5.66 -3.59
C TYR A 137 29.50 -5.85 -2.16
N PRO A 138 30.82 -5.94 -1.94
CA PRO A 138 31.38 -6.14 -0.59
C PRO A 138 30.94 -5.09 0.43
N ASN A 139 30.70 -3.85 -0.02
CA ASN A 139 30.31 -2.71 0.82
C ASN A 139 28.79 -2.44 0.75
N VAL A 140 27.96 -3.45 0.54
CA VAL A 140 26.52 -3.26 0.37
C VAL A 140 25.87 -2.57 1.58
N GLN A 141 26.36 -2.84 2.79
CA GLN A 141 25.84 -2.23 4.01
C GLN A 141 26.04 -0.71 4.00
N GLU A 142 27.23 -0.21 3.62
CA GLU A 142 27.50 1.21 3.47
C GLU A 142 26.57 1.88 2.45
N LEU A 143 26.28 1.20 1.33
CA LEU A 143 25.38 1.69 0.29
C LEU A 143 23.93 1.77 0.82
N GLN A 144 23.50 0.80 1.62
CA GLN A 144 22.17 0.76 2.22
C GLN A 144 22.01 1.79 3.34
N ASP A 145 23.00 1.97 4.21
CA ASP A 145 23.00 2.99 5.26
C ASP A 145 22.97 4.42 4.65
N PHE A 146 23.75 4.65 3.59
CA PHE A 146 23.70 5.92 2.86
C PHE A 146 22.33 6.15 2.19
N ALA A 147 21.73 5.12 1.59
CA ALA A 147 20.41 5.23 0.99
C ALA A 147 19.33 5.62 2.02
N ILE A 148 19.41 5.09 3.25
CA ILE A 148 18.55 5.50 4.38
C ILE A 148 18.79 6.96 4.72
N THR A 149 20.04 7.39 4.85
CA THR A 149 20.41 8.78 5.12
C THR A 149 19.84 9.74 4.07
N LEU A 150 19.93 9.37 2.80
CA LEU A 150 19.40 10.18 1.69
C LEU A 150 17.85 10.23 1.70
N ILE A 151 17.20 9.13 2.06
CA ILE A 151 15.73 9.09 2.22
C ILE A 151 15.30 10.01 3.37
N ASP A 152 15.98 9.93 4.53
CA ASP A 152 15.66 10.77 5.68
C ASP A 152 15.89 12.25 5.37
N TYR A 153 16.98 12.56 4.65
CA TYR A 153 17.27 13.91 4.18
C TYR A 153 16.17 14.44 3.24
N ALA A 154 15.70 13.61 2.31
CA ALA A 154 14.58 13.97 1.43
C ALA A 154 13.29 14.23 2.22
N LEU A 155 12.95 13.34 3.16
CA LEU A 155 11.73 13.48 4.00
C LEU A 155 11.77 14.74 4.87
N GLU A 156 12.94 15.13 5.37
CA GLU A 156 13.11 16.31 6.22
C GLU A 156 13.13 17.62 5.41
N LYS A 157 13.84 17.64 4.29
CA LYS A 157 14.16 18.89 3.57
C LYS A 157 13.22 19.21 2.42
N THR A 158 12.43 18.24 1.93
CA THR A 158 11.50 18.46 0.83
C THR A 158 10.05 18.30 1.27
N ARG A 159 9.13 18.96 0.54
CA ARG A 159 7.69 18.68 0.70
C ARG A 159 7.33 17.46 -0.14
N VAL A 160 7.68 16.27 0.37
CA VAL A 160 7.42 15.01 -0.31
C VAL A 160 5.92 14.81 -0.54
N GLN A 161 5.53 14.55 -1.78
CA GLN A 161 4.12 14.38 -2.16
C GLN A 161 3.53 13.07 -1.62
N LYS A 162 4.33 12.02 -1.58
CA LYS A 162 3.93 10.67 -1.17
C LYS A 162 5.00 10.05 -0.29
N PRO A 163 5.15 10.54 0.96
CA PRO A 163 6.20 10.10 1.90
C PRO A 163 6.12 8.61 2.21
N GLU A 164 4.94 8.00 2.07
CA GLU A 164 4.74 6.57 2.28
C GLU A 164 5.64 5.71 1.38
N TRP A 165 5.95 6.14 0.17
CA TRP A 165 6.82 5.38 -0.74
C TRP A 165 8.29 5.42 -0.34
N LEU A 166 8.77 6.55 0.16
CA LEU A 166 10.13 6.66 0.71
C LEU A 166 10.24 5.84 1.99
N ASN A 167 9.25 5.90 2.88
CA ASN A 167 9.18 5.09 4.09
C ASN A 167 9.15 3.59 3.77
N TYR A 168 8.42 3.17 2.74
CA TYR A 168 8.44 1.79 2.26
C TYR A 168 9.85 1.37 1.82
N ARG A 169 10.56 2.18 1.02
CA ARG A 169 11.94 1.90 0.61
C ARG A 169 12.88 1.81 1.81
N LYS A 170 12.76 2.75 2.74
CA LYS A 170 13.52 2.75 3.98
C LYS A 170 13.30 1.48 4.79
N ALA A 171 12.05 1.03 4.91
CA ALA A 171 11.72 -0.20 5.63
C ALA A 171 12.40 -1.44 5.03
N LEU A 172 12.43 -1.56 3.71
CA LEU A 172 13.11 -2.68 3.04
C LEU A 172 14.63 -2.65 3.28
N LEU A 173 15.25 -1.46 3.27
CA LEU A 173 16.67 -1.30 3.58
C LEU A 173 16.97 -1.64 5.05
N LEU A 174 16.13 -1.18 5.98
CA LEU A 174 16.25 -1.50 7.41
C LEU A 174 16.16 -3.00 7.65
N LYS A 175 15.25 -3.70 6.94
CA LYS A 175 15.19 -5.17 6.97
C LYS A 175 16.53 -5.80 6.57
N ASN A 176 17.10 -5.37 5.45
CA ASN A 176 18.36 -5.91 4.95
C ASN A 176 19.53 -5.67 5.91
N LEU A 177 19.47 -4.58 6.70
CA LEU A 177 20.42 -4.24 7.76
C LEU A 177 20.13 -4.93 9.11
N GLY A 178 19.12 -5.82 9.19
CA GLY A 178 18.72 -6.52 10.41
C GLY A 178 17.94 -5.69 11.42
N LYS A 179 17.53 -4.44 11.07
CA LYS A 179 16.74 -3.54 11.92
C LYS A 179 15.23 -3.80 11.76
N SER A 180 14.82 -5.05 12.04
CA SER A 180 13.48 -5.53 11.73
C SER A 180 12.35 -4.80 12.47
N GLU A 181 12.58 -4.36 13.73
CA GLU A 181 11.55 -3.63 14.49
C GLU A 181 11.23 -2.26 13.89
N GLU A 182 12.26 -1.53 13.43
CA GLU A 182 12.07 -0.24 12.78
C GLU A 182 11.38 -0.42 11.41
N ALA A 183 11.80 -1.44 10.65
CA ALA A 183 11.18 -1.82 9.40
C ALA A 183 9.68 -2.15 9.57
N GLN A 184 9.35 -2.94 10.59
CA GLN A 184 7.99 -3.32 10.91
C GLN A 184 7.10 -2.10 11.20
N ARG A 185 7.57 -1.15 12.04
CA ARG A 185 6.80 0.08 12.36
C ARG A 185 6.46 0.89 11.11
N LEU A 186 7.43 1.09 10.22
CA LEU A 186 7.19 1.80 8.96
C LEU A 186 6.22 1.05 8.04
N LEU A 187 6.34 -0.28 7.97
CA LEU A 187 5.47 -1.08 7.11
C LEU A 187 4.04 -1.22 7.67
N ILE A 188 3.84 -1.22 8.98
CA ILE A 188 2.48 -1.18 9.56
C ILE A 188 1.76 0.07 9.08
N SER A 189 2.36 1.25 9.24
CA SER A 189 1.78 2.52 8.74
C SER A 189 1.56 2.49 7.23
N PHE A 190 2.47 1.89 6.48
CA PHE A 190 2.34 1.75 5.03
C PHE A 190 1.18 0.81 4.64
N VAL A 191 1.02 -0.33 5.32
CA VAL A 191 -0.09 -1.26 5.11
C VAL A 191 -1.42 -0.60 5.44
N GLN A 192 -1.52 0.17 6.51
CA GLN A 192 -2.73 0.93 6.84
C GLN A 192 -3.18 1.83 5.69
N GLN A 193 -2.25 2.53 5.03
CA GLN A 193 -2.55 3.41 3.90
C GLN A 193 -2.81 2.64 2.59
N LYS A 194 -2.25 1.44 2.44
CA LYS A 194 -2.27 0.59 1.23
C LYS A 194 -2.92 -0.77 1.46
N HIS A 195 -3.89 -0.83 2.37
CA HIS A 195 -4.52 -2.08 2.77
C HIS A 195 -5.31 -2.79 1.64
N ASP A 196 -5.65 -2.08 0.57
CA ASP A 196 -6.23 -2.65 -0.65
C ASP A 196 -5.19 -3.27 -1.60
N ASP A 197 -3.91 -3.09 -1.33
CA ASP A 197 -2.80 -3.52 -2.17
C ASP A 197 -2.10 -4.75 -1.58
N PHE A 198 -2.22 -5.91 -2.22
CA PHE A 198 -1.69 -7.19 -1.73
C PHE A 198 -0.19 -7.16 -1.41
N TRP A 199 0.58 -6.47 -2.20
CA TRP A 199 2.04 -6.40 -2.06
C TRP A 199 2.49 -5.64 -0.80
N ALA A 200 1.65 -4.76 -0.23
CA ALA A 200 1.93 -4.09 1.05
C ALA A 200 1.90 -5.10 2.21
N TRP A 201 0.86 -5.94 2.28
CA TRP A 201 0.75 -7.03 3.25
C TRP A 201 1.88 -8.04 3.10
N HIS A 202 2.19 -8.42 1.85
CA HIS A 202 3.27 -9.36 1.54
C HIS A 202 4.65 -8.83 1.98
N ALA A 203 4.93 -7.54 1.76
CA ALA A 203 6.17 -6.93 2.20
C ALA A 203 6.34 -6.98 3.73
N LEU A 204 5.29 -6.69 4.50
CA LEU A 204 5.31 -6.78 5.94
C LEU A 204 5.50 -8.23 6.40
N ALA A 205 4.80 -9.19 5.80
CA ALA A 205 4.98 -10.62 6.11
C ALA A 205 6.45 -11.04 6.02
N LYS A 206 7.14 -10.63 4.95
CA LYS A 206 8.56 -10.94 4.74
C LYS A 206 9.51 -10.28 5.74
N VAL A 207 9.12 -9.16 6.33
CA VAL A 207 9.95 -8.48 7.34
C VAL A 207 9.88 -9.18 8.68
N ILE A 208 8.69 -9.67 9.04
CA ILE A 208 8.47 -10.25 10.38
C ILE A 208 8.59 -11.78 10.42
N GLU A 209 8.89 -12.44 9.30
CA GLU A 209 8.88 -13.91 9.21
C GLU A 209 9.74 -14.61 10.27
N THR A 210 10.88 -14.01 10.64
CA THR A 210 11.79 -14.59 11.63
C THR A 210 11.39 -14.25 13.06
N SER A 211 10.77 -13.08 13.29
CA SER A 211 10.37 -12.63 14.63
C SER A 211 8.98 -13.12 15.04
N ASN A 212 8.07 -13.28 14.08
CA ASN A 212 6.72 -13.78 14.31
C ASN A 212 6.18 -14.56 13.10
N PRO A 213 6.59 -15.85 12.95
CA PRO A 213 6.21 -16.67 11.80
C PRO A 213 4.69 -16.87 11.65
N ALA A 214 3.95 -16.98 12.75
CA ALA A 214 2.48 -17.13 12.71
C ALA A 214 1.81 -15.88 12.14
N LEU A 215 2.23 -14.68 12.57
CA LEU A 215 1.71 -13.43 12.01
C LEU A 215 2.17 -13.23 10.55
N ALA A 216 3.38 -13.68 10.19
CA ALA A 216 3.84 -13.67 8.81
C ALA A 216 2.93 -14.50 7.89
N LEU A 217 2.51 -15.69 8.36
CA LEU A 217 1.53 -16.52 7.66
C LEU A 217 0.18 -15.78 7.52
N ALA A 218 -0.31 -15.15 8.57
CA ALA A 218 -1.57 -14.40 8.56
C ALA A 218 -1.53 -13.21 7.58
N LEU A 219 -0.44 -12.45 7.57
CA LEU A 219 -0.24 -11.34 6.64
C LEU A 219 -0.12 -11.82 5.18
N CYS A 220 0.53 -12.96 4.95
CA CYS A 220 0.64 -13.55 3.62
C CYS A 220 -0.71 -14.08 3.12
N ALA A 221 -1.52 -14.68 4.01
CA ALA A 221 -2.91 -15.07 3.71
C ALA A 221 -3.76 -13.84 3.35
N LYS A 222 -3.61 -12.72 4.09
CA LYS A 222 -4.29 -11.47 3.75
C LYS A 222 -3.82 -10.90 2.40
N ALA A 223 -2.52 -10.99 2.10
CA ALA A 223 -1.99 -10.60 0.79
C ALA A 223 -2.64 -11.41 -0.34
N TYR A 224 -2.78 -12.73 -0.17
CA TYR A 224 -3.49 -13.57 -1.15
C TYR A 224 -4.94 -13.11 -1.36
N LEU A 225 -5.71 -12.95 -0.28
CA LEU A 225 -7.12 -12.55 -0.33
C LEU A 225 -7.33 -11.15 -0.95
N THR A 226 -6.31 -10.30 -0.88
CA THR A 226 -6.33 -8.95 -1.47
C THR A 226 -5.85 -8.96 -2.93
N CYS A 227 -5.13 -10.01 -3.37
CA CYS A 227 -4.58 -10.14 -4.71
C CYS A 227 -5.68 -10.46 -5.72
N ARG A 228 -5.88 -9.57 -6.71
CA ARG A 228 -6.91 -9.73 -7.75
C ARG A 228 -6.44 -10.55 -8.95
N ASP A 229 -5.15 -10.53 -9.22
CA ASP A 229 -4.53 -11.24 -10.34
C ASP A 229 -3.41 -12.13 -9.83
N THR A 230 -3.63 -13.44 -9.92
CA THR A 230 -2.70 -14.47 -9.46
C THR A 230 -1.35 -14.42 -10.17
N ASN A 231 -1.27 -13.86 -11.39
CA ASN A 231 0.00 -13.71 -12.08
C ASN A 231 0.93 -12.75 -11.33
N PHE A 232 0.38 -11.62 -10.83
CA PHE A 232 1.16 -10.71 -9.97
C PHE A 232 1.40 -11.29 -8.58
N GLY A 233 0.51 -12.16 -8.10
CA GLY A 233 0.57 -12.77 -6.78
C GLY A 233 1.43 -14.03 -6.66
N VAL A 234 2.13 -14.46 -7.72
CA VAL A 234 2.88 -15.73 -7.69
C VAL A 234 3.89 -15.82 -6.54
N GLY A 235 4.57 -14.73 -6.21
CA GLY A 235 5.47 -14.66 -5.06
C GLY A 235 4.75 -14.77 -3.71
N VAL A 236 3.47 -14.37 -3.63
CA VAL A 236 2.65 -14.56 -2.43
C VAL A 236 2.40 -16.06 -2.20
N PHE A 237 2.09 -16.81 -3.25
CA PHE A 237 1.90 -18.26 -3.13
C PHE A 237 3.17 -18.99 -2.67
N GLU A 238 4.34 -18.60 -3.19
CA GLU A 238 5.62 -19.19 -2.80
C GLU A 238 5.93 -18.94 -1.32
N ASP A 239 5.75 -17.71 -0.85
CA ASP A 239 5.98 -17.34 0.54
C ASP A 239 4.89 -17.92 1.46
N LEU A 240 3.62 -17.96 1.01
CA LEU A 240 2.53 -18.60 1.76
C LEU A 240 2.83 -20.10 2.01
N SER A 241 3.31 -20.82 0.98
CA SER A 241 3.74 -22.20 1.12
C SER A 241 4.86 -22.36 2.14
N ARG A 242 5.86 -21.50 2.09
CA ARG A 242 7.01 -21.54 3.01
C ARG A 242 6.59 -21.20 4.45
N PHE A 243 5.75 -20.20 4.65
CA PHE A 243 5.25 -19.82 5.97
C PHE A 243 4.33 -20.88 6.56
N ALA A 244 3.42 -21.45 5.76
CA ALA A 244 2.54 -22.53 6.18
C ALA A 244 3.33 -23.78 6.61
N ALA A 245 4.34 -24.18 5.82
CA ALA A 245 5.23 -25.30 6.17
C ALA A 245 5.97 -25.04 7.48
N SER A 246 6.42 -23.82 7.75
CA SER A 246 7.09 -23.47 9.02
C SER A 246 6.17 -23.53 10.24
N GLN A 247 4.86 -23.49 10.04
CA GLN A 247 3.83 -23.61 11.08
C GLN A 247 3.18 -25.00 11.12
N SER A 248 3.73 -25.97 10.38
CA SER A 248 3.18 -27.34 10.27
C SER A 248 1.79 -27.41 9.61
N GLU A 249 1.41 -26.39 8.86
CA GLU A 249 0.17 -26.32 8.07
C GLU A 249 0.40 -26.95 6.68
N GLU A 250 0.70 -28.27 6.65
CA GLU A 250 1.21 -28.96 5.47
C GLU A 250 0.23 -28.96 4.29
N GLN A 251 -1.07 -29.05 4.53
CA GLN A 251 -2.10 -29.02 3.49
C GLN A 251 -2.13 -27.65 2.79
N LEU A 252 -2.06 -26.55 3.57
CA LEU A 252 -1.99 -25.20 3.05
C LEU A 252 -0.67 -24.95 2.31
N ALA A 253 0.44 -25.46 2.86
CA ALA A 253 1.75 -25.37 2.23
C ALA A 253 1.77 -26.05 0.86
N ARG A 254 1.23 -27.27 0.76
CA ARG A 254 1.11 -28.01 -0.50
C ARG A 254 0.25 -27.27 -1.52
N TRP A 255 -0.96 -26.89 -1.12
CA TRP A 255 -1.88 -26.17 -1.99
C TRP A 255 -1.24 -24.90 -2.55
N SER A 256 -0.58 -24.10 -1.71
CA SER A 256 0.06 -22.87 -2.13
C SER A 256 1.23 -23.09 -3.10
N ALA A 257 2.05 -24.13 -2.86
CA ALA A 257 3.13 -24.53 -3.78
C ALA A 257 2.59 -24.94 -5.16
N GLU A 258 1.48 -25.71 -5.18
CA GLU A 258 0.80 -26.12 -6.41
C GLU A 258 0.24 -24.90 -7.18
N GLN A 259 -0.34 -23.91 -6.48
CA GLN A 259 -0.81 -22.67 -7.11
C GLN A 259 0.36 -21.91 -7.76
N ALA A 260 1.47 -21.73 -7.04
CA ALA A 260 2.67 -21.07 -7.56
C ALA A 260 3.23 -21.80 -8.79
N PHE A 261 3.33 -23.11 -8.72
CA PHE A 261 3.78 -23.96 -9.85
C PHE A 261 2.86 -23.83 -11.06
N THR A 262 1.55 -23.93 -10.85
CA THR A 262 0.53 -23.85 -11.90
C THR A 262 0.57 -22.51 -12.63
N VAL A 263 0.66 -21.38 -11.88
CA VAL A 263 0.76 -20.04 -12.47
C VAL A 263 2.03 -19.91 -13.31
N ARG A 264 3.18 -20.35 -12.80
CA ARG A 264 4.45 -20.28 -13.54
C ARG A 264 4.45 -21.14 -14.79
N ASN A 265 3.97 -22.38 -14.67
CA ASN A 265 3.91 -23.31 -15.78
C ASN A 265 2.99 -22.81 -16.90
N ARG A 266 1.79 -22.31 -16.55
CA ARG A 266 0.83 -21.74 -17.50
C ARG A 266 1.40 -20.56 -18.29
N ASN A 267 2.23 -19.74 -17.64
CA ASN A 267 2.85 -18.56 -18.27
C ASN A 267 4.23 -18.83 -18.89
N GLY A 268 4.73 -20.07 -18.87
CA GLY A 268 6.07 -20.42 -19.37
C GLY A 268 7.21 -19.78 -18.57
N TRP A 269 6.97 -19.40 -17.31
CA TRP A 269 7.97 -18.75 -16.47
C TRP A 269 8.92 -19.78 -15.84
N LYS A 270 10.17 -19.35 -15.65
CA LYS A 270 11.17 -20.18 -14.97
C LYS A 270 10.69 -20.55 -13.57
N ILE A 271 10.78 -21.84 -13.22
CA ILE A 271 10.55 -22.33 -11.87
C ILE A 271 11.80 -22.03 -11.02
N PRO A 272 11.74 -21.18 -9.99
CA PRO A 272 12.89 -20.87 -9.14
C PRO A 272 13.29 -22.07 -8.28
N GLN A 273 14.55 -22.09 -7.85
CA GLN A 273 15.06 -23.19 -7.00
C GLN A 273 14.32 -23.29 -5.67
N SER A 274 13.91 -22.15 -5.10
CA SER A 274 13.11 -22.10 -3.88
C SER A 274 11.82 -22.91 -4.01
N LEU A 275 11.06 -22.69 -5.10
CA LEU A 275 9.82 -23.45 -5.36
C LEU A 275 10.10 -24.94 -5.63
N ARG A 276 11.16 -25.26 -6.38
CA ARG A 276 11.57 -26.68 -6.56
C ARG A 276 11.88 -27.38 -5.24
N ASN A 277 12.54 -26.67 -4.33
CA ASN A 277 12.84 -27.21 -2.99
C ASN A 277 11.55 -27.50 -2.21
N LEU A 278 10.55 -26.62 -2.27
CA LEU A 278 9.24 -26.84 -1.64
C LEU A 278 8.53 -28.08 -2.23
N LEU A 279 8.51 -28.23 -3.54
CA LEU A 279 7.89 -29.36 -4.24
C LEU A 279 8.60 -30.71 -3.97
N ASN A 280 9.85 -30.70 -3.50
CA ASN A 280 10.65 -31.90 -3.20
C ASN A 280 10.69 -32.23 -1.69
N THR A 281 9.89 -31.55 -0.87
CA THR A 281 9.80 -31.83 0.57
C THR A 281 8.97 -33.09 0.87
N THR A 282 9.21 -33.71 2.01
CA THR A 282 8.46 -34.92 2.43
C THR A 282 6.99 -34.60 2.65
N TRP A 283 6.67 -33.44 3.27
CA TRP A 283 5.28 -33.04 3.49
C TRP A 283 4.51 -32.81 2.18
N TYR A 284 5.18 -32.33 1.13
CA TYR A 284 4.51 -32.15 -0.17
C TYR A 284 3.98 -33.45 -0.76
N ALA A 285 4.72 -34.55 -0.57
CA ALA A 285 4.32 -35.87 -1.06
C ALA A 285 3.18 -36.52 -0.24
N HIS A 286 3.08 -36.21 1.06
CA HIS A 286 2.20 -36.89 1.99
C HIS A 286 1.00 -36.06 2.47
N ALA A 287 1.04 -34.72 2.38
CA ALA A 287 -0.07 -33.88 2.77
C ALA A 287 -1.32 -34.18 1.93
N GLU A 288 -2.47 -34.18 2.57
CA GLU A 288 -3.76 -34.31 1.89
C GLU A 288 -4.10 -33.03 1.11
N ASN A 289 -5.08 -33.15 0.21
CA ASN A 289 -5.57 -32.00 -0.52
C ASN A 289 -6.33 -31.06 0.43
N LEU A 290 -6.05 -29.77 0.28
CA LEU A 290 -6.74 -28.75 1.06
C LEU A 290 -8.18 -28.56 0.54
N HIS A 291 -9.16 -28.68 1.41
CA HIS A 291 -10.56 -28.38 1.15
C HIS A 291 -10.88 -26.96 1.63
N ASN A 292 -11.68 -26.22 0.84
CA ASN A 292 -12.10 -24.83 1.17
C ASN A 292 -10.96 -23.87 1.50
N PRO A 293 -9.94 -23.72 0.62
CA PRO A 293 -8.76 -22.90 0.92
C PRO A 293 -9.12 -21.44 1.27
N GLU A 294 -10.16 -20.87 0.65
CA GLU A 294 -10.59 -19.49 0.92
C GLU A 294 -11.09 -19.30 2.35
N GLU A 295 -11.85 -20.24 2.90
CA GLU A 295 -12.37 -20.18 4.27
C GLU A 295 -11.22 -20.25 5.29
N ILE A 296 -10.27 -21.16 5.06
CA ILE A 296 -9.08 -21.31 5.92
C ILE A 296 -8.24 -20.04 5.89
N LEU A 297 -8.00 -19.49 4.68
CA LEU A 297 -7.22 -18.27 4.52
C LEU A 297 -7.90 -17.04 5.13
N LEU A 298 -9.24 -16.95 5.06
CA LEU A 298 -10.01 -15.90 5.74
C LEU A 298 -9.83 -15.98 7.26
N HIS A 299 -9.88 -17.19 7.81
CA HIS A 299 -9.69 -17.39 9.25
C HIS A 299 -8.27 -16.98 9.70
N ILE A 300 -7.24 -17.43 8.99
CA ILE A 300 -5.85 -17.09 9.27
C ILE A 300 -5.61 -15.57 9.12
N ALA A 301 -6.13 -14.95 8.06
CA ALA A 301 -5.93 -13.54 7.77
C ALA A 301 -6.56 -12.59 8.81
N ALA A 302 -7.56 -13.03 9.56
CA ALA A 302 -8.21 -12.22 10.59
C ALA A 302 -7.21 -11.71 11.67
N ASP A 303 -6.17 -12.49 11.98
CA ASP A 303 -5.16 -12.08 12.95
C ASP A 303 -4.24 -10.98 12.41
N ALA A 304 -3.99 -10.94 11.11
CA ALA A 304 -3.26 -9.85 10.48
C ALA A 304 -3.99 -8.50 10.61
N GLU A 305 -5.30 -8.49 10.38
CA GLU A 305 -6.11 -7.27 10.51
C GLU A 305 -6.12 -6.73 11.94
N LYS A 306 -6.25 -7.61 12.94
CA LYS A 306 -6.21 -7.22 14.36
C LYS A 306 -4.92 -6.50 14.72
N VAL A 307 -3.78 -6.99 14.24
CA VAL A 307 -2.46 -6.39 14.53
C VAL A 307 -2.29 -5.04 13.82
N ILE A 308 -2.67 -4.96 12.55
CA ILE A 308 -2.51 -3.72 11.77
C ILE A 308 -3.38 -2.60 12.33
N TRP A 309 -4.59 -2.92 12.79
CA TRP A 309 -5.54 -1.94 13.27
C TRP A 309 -5.61 -1.83 14.81
N ALA A 310 -4.67 -2.48 15.53
CA ALA A 310 -4.67 -2.53 17.00
C ALA A 310 -4.64 -1.13 17.67
N ILE A 311 -4.02 -0.15 17.02
CA ILE A 311 -3.93 1.24 17.54
C ILE A 311 -5.13 2.11 17.18
N CYS A 312 -5.99 1.65 16.26
CA CYS A 312 -7.15 2.41 15.82
C CYS A 312 -8.27 2.35 16.83
N PRO A 313 -9.04 3.45 17.03
CA PRO A 313 -10.16 3.49 17.96
C PRO A 313 -11.24 2.50 17.58
N GLN A 314 -11.85 1.91 18.59
CA GLN A 314 -12.97 0.98 18.46
C GLN A 314 -14.26 1.61 19.00
N TYR A 315 -15.35 1.38 18.29
CA TYR A 315 -16.66 1.90 18.65
C TYR A 315 -17.70 0.78 18.67
N ASP A 316 -18.56 0.80 19.70
CA ASP A 316 -19.76 0.00 19.73
C ASP A 316 -20.83 0.72 18.92
N VAL A 317 -21.34 0.05 17.88
CA VAL A 317 -22.27 0.63 16.90
C VAL A 317 -23.35 -0.37 16.54
N ASN A 318 -24.37 0.07 15.81
CA ASN A 318 -25.37 -0.82 15.21
C ASN A 318 -25.25 -0.82 13.69
N TYR A 319 -25.40 -1.97 13.08
CA TYR A 319 -25.44 -2.13 11.63
C TYR A 319 -26.73 -1.54 11.05
N LEU A 320 -26.62 -0.67 10.05
CA LEU A 320 -27.77 0.03 9.41
C LEU A 320 -27.97 -0.35 7.94
N GLY A 321 -27.40 -1.47 7.50
CA GLY A 321 -27.56 -1.95 6.14
C GLY A 321 -26.50 -1.44 5.15
N THR A 322 -26.67 -1.85 3.90
CA THR A 322 -25.83 -1.46 2.77
C THR A 322 -26.64 -0.66 1.75
N PHE A 323 -25.95 0.16 0.95
CA PHE A 323 -26.54 0.92 -0.14
C PHE A 323 -25.53 1.13 -1.28
N LEU A 324 -26.02 1.51 -2.46
CA LEU A 324 -25.17 1.90 -3.57
C LEU A 324 -24.92 3.42 -3.54
N SER A 325 -23.67 3.83 -3.62
CA SER A 325 -23.30 5.24 -3.78
C SER A 325 -23.68 5.75 -5.18
N LYS A 326 -23.59 7.08 -5.40
CA LYS A 326 -23.78 7.67 -6.74
C LYS A 326 -22.83 7.10 -7.80
N SER A 327 -21.66 6.64 -7.41
CA SER A 327 -20.67 5.98 -8.27
C SER A 327 -20.84 4.45 -8.34
N GLN A 328 -22.02 3.91 -7.96
CA GLN A 328 -22.37 2.48 -7.97
C GLN A 328 -21.48 1.61 -7.07
N LYS A 329 -20.81 2.20 -6.10
CA LYS A 329 -20.02 1.46 -5.11
C LYS A 329 -20.91 1.02 -3.96
N LYS A 330 -20.83 -0.26 -3.57
CA LYS A 330 -21.52 -0.79 -2.39
C LYS A 330 -20.91 -0.20 -1.13
N MET A 331 -21.72 0.49 -0.34
CA MET A 331 -21.35 1.13 0.91
C MET A 331 -22.09 0.47 2.06
N VAL A 332 -21.53 0.53 3.26
CA VAL A 332 -22.14 0.07 4.50
C VAL A 332 -22.31 1.24 5.46
N LYS A 333 -23.40 1.21 6.24
CA LYS A 333 -23.70 2.20 7.27
C LYS A 333 -23.70 1.57 8.65
N PHE A 334 -23.16 2.31 9.61
CA PHE A 334 -23.23 1.99 11.03
C PHE A 334 -23.72 3.21 11.80
N GLY A 335 -24.52 2.98 12.84
CA GLY A 335 -25.06 4.03 13.71
C GLY A 335 -24.42 4.02 15.08
N LEU A 336 -24.00 5.20 15.55
CA LEU A 336 -23.50 5.40 16.91
C LEU A 336 -24.08 6.67 17.49
N PHE A 337 -24.02 6.80 18.84
CA PHE A 337 -24.52 7.93 19.57
C PHE A 337 -23.46 8.58 20.47
N PRO A 338 -22.37 9.12 19.88
CA PRO A 338 -21.36 9.77 20.67
C PRO A 338 -21.88 11.09 21.25
N ASN A 339 -21.65 11.33 22.53
CA ASN A 339 -21.94 12.61 23.21
C ASN A 339 -23.40 13.10 23.01
N GLY A 340 -24.35 12.19 22.99
CA GLY A 340 -25.78 12.54 22.88
C GLY A 340 -26.23 12.96 21.47
N LYS A 341 -25.42 12.75 20.45
CA LYS A 341 -25.78 13.03 19.03
C LYS A 341 -25.69 11.76 18.18
N SER A 342 -26.76 11.43 17.49
CA SER A 342 -26.71 10.33 16.53
C SER A 342 -25.80 10.67 15.36
N GLN A 343 -24.85 9.80 15.09
CA GLN A 343 -23.90 9.92 14.00
C GLN A 343 -23.92 8.64 13.17
N GLU A 344 -23.67 8.75 11.85
CA GLU A 344 -23.53 7.62 10.96
C GLU A 344 -22.06 7.55 10.49
N LEU A 345 -21.50 6.35 10.60
CA LEU A 345 -20.27 5.99 9.92
C LEU A 345 -20.62 5.30 8.60
N VAL A 346 -20.01 5.76 7.51
CA VAL A 346 -20.24 5.21 6.17
C VAL A 346 -18.92 4.83 5.56
N SER A 347 -18.78 3.56 5.16
CA SER A 347 -17.54 3.04 4.58
C SER A 347 -17.85 2.18 3.34
N PRO A 348 -16.87 1.98 2.43
CA PRO A 348 -16.99 0.96 1.41
C PRO A 348 -17.25 -0.41 2.05
N ALA A 349 -18.25 -1.14 1.53
CA ALA A 349 -18.64 -2.44 2.10
C ALA A 349 -17.66 -3.59 1.77
N ARG A 350 -16.66 -3.33 0.93
CA ARG A 350 -15.76 -4.33 0.38
C ARG A 350 -14.98 -5.04 1.49
N GLY A 351 -15.17 -6.35 1.62
CA GLY A 351 -14.49 -7.19 2.58
C GLY A 351 -14.91 -7.02 4.04
N LEU A 352 -15.61 -5.93 4.40
CA LEU A 352 -15.96 -5.64 5.79
C LEU A 352 -17.03 -6.58 6.38
N LEU A 353 -17.92 -7.10 5.53
CA LEU A 353 -19.05 -7.92 5.95
C LEU A 353 -18.88 -9.39 5.58
N ASN A 354 -17.69 -9.80 5.15
CA ASN A 354 -17.42 -11.19 4.78
C ASN A 354 -17.70 -12.11 5.98
N ASN A 355 -18.55 -13.12 5.75
CA ASN A 355 -18.96 -14.11 6.76
C ASN A 355 -19.74 -13.56 7.97
N LEU A 356 -20.24 -12.30 7.88
CA LEU A 356 -21.11 -11.74 8.89
C LEU A 356 -22.57 -11.74 8.37
N ASP A 357 -23.39 -12.58 8.97
CA ASP A 357 -24.84 -12.50 8.80
C ASP A 357 -25.38 -11.45 9.79
N LEU A 358 -25.76 -10.28 9.26
CA LEU A 358 -26.17 -9.10 10.03
C LEU A 358 -27.54 -8.62 9.57
N ALA A 359 -28.48 -8.53 10.53
CA ALA A 359 -29.73 -7.83 10.37
C ALA A 359 -29.59 -6.34 10.74
N ILE A 360 -30.42 -5.47 10.15
CA ILE A 360 -30.45 -4.05 10.50
C ILE A 360 -30.76 -3.88 12.00
N GLY A 361 -29.93 -3.14 12.69
CA GLY A 361 -30.00 -2.96 14.14
C GLY A 361 -29.01 -3.82 14.93
N ASP A 362 -28.43 -4.85 14.32
CA ASP A 362 -27.50 -5.75 15.01
C ASP A 362 -26.36 -4.99 15.69
N PRO A 363 -26.02 -5.36 16.94
CA PRO A 363 -24.92 -4.76 17.67
C PRO A 363 -23.58 -5.28 17.12
N VAL A 364 -22.73 -4.36 16.67
CA VAL A 364 -21.39 -4.66 16.18
C VAL A 364 -20.37 -3.74 16.82
N LYS A 365 -19.13 -4.21 16.86
CA LYS A 365 -17.94 -3.40 17.18
C LYS A 365 -17.21 -3.10 15.89
N VAL A 366 -16.89 -1.84 15.66
CA VAL A 366 -16.11 -1.42 14.51
C VAL A 366 -14.79 -0.81 14.93
N THR A 367 -13.74 -1.09 14.17
CA THR A 367 -12.47 -0.38 14.26
C THR A 367 -12.42 0.67 13.16
N VAL A 368 -12.04 1.90 13.50
CA VAL A 368 -12.12 3.05 12.60
C VAL A 368 -10.74 3.64 12.39
N ASP A 369 -10.33 3.73 11.12
CA ASP A 369 -9.17 4.53 10.73
C ASP A 369 -9.59 5.99 10.61
N GLU A 370 -9.02 6.83 11.48
CA GLU A 370 -9.27 8.28 11.53
C GLU A 370 -8.11 9.10 10.95
N SER A 371 -7.14 8.45 10.32
CA SER A 371 -5.94 9.12 9.76
C SER A 371 -6.23 9.93 8.49
N GLY A 372 -7.33 9.63 7.78
CA GLY A 372 -7.75 10.33 6.57
C GLY A 372 -8.72 11.49 6.82
N ASP A 373 -9.09 12.19 5.74
CA ASP A 373 -10.08 13.29 5.80
C ASP A 373 -11.46 12.86 6.32
N ARG A 374 -11.76 11.57 6.25
CA ARG A 374 -13.01 10.97 6.72
C ARG A 374 -12.71 9.67 7.45
N PRO A 375 -13.30 9.48 8.65
CA PRO A 375 -13.22 8.21 9.35
C PRO A 375 -13.72 7.05 8.46
N THR A 376 -12.95 5.99 8.38
CA THR A 376 -13.25 4.80 7.56
C THR A 376 -13.28 3.57 8.45
N VAL A 377 -14.36 2.80 8.41
CA VAL A 377 -14.44 1.51 9.11
C VAL A 377 -13.54 0.51 8.39
N VAL A 378 -12.65 -0.15 9.13
CA VAL A 378 -11.64 -1.08 8.60
C VAL A 378 -11.82 -2.52 9.10
N VAL A 379 -12.43 -2.69 10.28
CA VAL A 379 -12.80 -4.00 10.84
C VAL A 379 -14.22 -3.93 11.40
N VAL A 380 -14.99 -5.00 11.24
CA VAL A 380 -16.33 -5.19 11.81
C VAL A 380 -16.37 -6.53 12.52
N GLU A 381 -16.81 -6.53 13.77
CA GLU A 381 -17.00 -7.74 14.57
C GLU A 381 -18.40 -7.74 15.19
N LYS A 382 -19.10 -8.90 15.18
CA LYS A 382 -20.38 -9.03 15.89
C LYS A 382 -20.12 -8.98 17.39
N ARG A 383 -20.84 -8.11 18.12
CA ARG A 383 -20.73 -8.06 19.59
C ARG A 383 -21.38 -9.30 20.19
N LYS A 384 -20.71 -9.89 21.21
CA LYS A 384 -21.24 -11.03 21.97
C LYS A 384 -22.44 -10.67 22.86
N SER A 385 -22.60 -9.37 23.16
CA SER A 385 -23.67 -8.82 23.98
C SER A 385 -24.17 -7.52 23.39
N GLY A 386 -25.42 -7.22 23.62
CA GLY A 386 -26.07 -6.01 23.13
C GLY A 386 -27.48 -6.30 22.63
N LYS A 387 -28.23 -5.24 22.40
CA LYS A 387 -29.59 -5.31 21.84
C LYS A 387 -29.64 -4.53 20.53
N ALA A 388 -30.60 -4.84 19.69
CA ALA A 388 -30.83 -4.09 18.46
C ALA A 388 -30.94 -2.59 18.77
N PHE A 389 -30.21 -1.77 18.03
CA PHE A 389 -30.15 -0.30 18.16
C PHE A 389 -29.67 0.26 19.50
N ASP A 390 -28.99 -0.53 20.35
CA ASP A 390 -28.55 -0.11 21.71
C ASP A 390 -27.48 0.98 21.72
N SER A 391 -26.72 1.12 20.62
CA SER A 391 -25.72 2.17 20.45
C SER A 391 -26.27 3.46 19.85
N MET A 392 -27.61 3.55 19.71
CA MET A 392 -28.29 4.67 19.06
C MET A 392 -29.44 5.20 19.91
N SER A 393 -29.75 6.50 19.76
CA SER A 393 -30.99 7.06 20.33
C SER A 393 -32.12 6.88 19.33
N CYS A 394 -32.78 5.75 19.41
CA CYS A 394 -33.92 5.40 18.56
C CYS A 394 -35.22 5.36 19.37
N LYS A 395 -36.35 5.58 18.68
CA LYS A 395 -37.70 5.39 19.17
C LYS A 395 -38.44 4.46 18.25
N THR A 396 -39.47 3.83 18.75
CA THR A 396 -40.48 3.12 17.93
C THR A 396 -41.66 4.03 17.69
N GLU A 397 -42.10 4.17 16.47
CA GLU A 397 -43.27 4.93 16.07
C GLU A 397 -44.18 4.02 15.20
N THR A 398 -45.44 3.91 15.58
CA THR A 398 -46.42 3.07 14.86
C THR A 398 -47.52 3.97 14.28
N GLY A 399 -47.90 3.72 13.04
CA GLY A 399 -48.94 4.46 12.36
C GLY A 399 -49.13 4.05 10.91
N GLN A 400 -50.09 4.71 10.25
CA GLN A 400 -50.35 4.42 8.82
C GLN A 400 -49.33 5.07 7.93
N PHE A 401 -48.73 4.27 7.03
CA PHE A 401 -47.80 4.72 6.02
C PHE A 401 -48.55 5.44 4.87
N ARG A 402 -48.04 6.61 4.48
CA ARG A 402 -48.53 7.39 3.34
C ARG A 402 -47.40 7.57 2.34
N LEU A 403 -47.60 6.98 1.14
CA LEU A 403 -46.66 7.10 0.04
C LEU A 403 -46.77 8.47 -0.64
N ASN A 404 -45.62 9.10 -0.95
CA ASN A 404 -45.53 10.32 -1.73
C ASN A 404 -45.13 10.01 -3.19
N GLN A 405 -45.51 10.90 -4.14
CA GLN A 405 -45.20 10.77 -5.56
C GLN A 405 -43.70 10.62 -5.87
N GLY A 406 -42.81 11.06 -4.98
CA GLY A 406 -41.36 10.92 -5.10
C GLY A 406 -40.78 9.58 -4.65
N GLY A 407 -41.62 8.57 -4.36
CA GLY A 407 -41.17 7.23 -3.94
C GLY A 407 -40.70 7.13 -2.49
N PHE A 408 -40.84 8.19 -1.69
CA PHE A 408 -40.67 8.21 -0.23
C PHE A 408 -42.03 8.35 0.44
N GLY A 409 -42.09 8.20 1.76
CA GLY A 409 -43.39 8.34 2.46
C GLY A 409 -43.24 8.93 3.86
N PHE A 410 -44.39 8.88 4.58
CA PHE A 410 -44.48 9.38 5.95
C PHE A 410 -45.36 8.46 6.80
N VAL A 411 -44.96 8.33 8.08
CA VAL A 411 -45.84 7.80 9.15
C VAL A 411 -45.94 8.92 10.19
N GLY A 412 -47.09 9.61 10.23
CA GLY A 412 -47.19 10.87 10.97
C GLY A 412 -46.17 11.88 10.48
N ASP A 413 -45.27 12.36 11.39
CA ASP A 413 -44.17 13.28 11.08
C ASP A 413 -42.84 12.58 10.76
N VAL A 414 -42.84 11.24 10.72
CA VAL A 414 -41.64 10.45 10.43
C VAL A 414 -41.43 10.33 8.93
N TYR A 415 -40.32 10.81 8.44
CA TYR A 415 -39.89 10.60 7.04
C TYR A 415 -39.46 9.15 6.83
N VAL A 416 -40.04 8.47 5.83
CA VAL A 416 -39.68 7.11 5.42
C VAL A 416 -38.94 7.19 4.10
N PRO A 417 -37.61 6.88 4.07
CA PRO A 417 -36.80 6.96 2.87
C PRO A 417 -37.27 5.94 1.81
N HIS A 418 -36.85 6.18 0.56
CA HIS A 418 -37.28 5.41 -0.62
C HIS A 418 -37.03 3.91 -0.49
N ASP A 419 -35.88 3.51 0.06
CA ASP A 419 -35.47 2.14 0.27
C ASP A 419 -36.40 1.36 1.23
N LEU A 420 -36.93 2.02 2.25
CA LEU A 420 -37.94 1.44 3.16
C LEU A 420 -39.34 1.62 2.60
N ALA A 421 -39.66 2.76 1.99
CA ALA A 421 -40.96 3.04 1.43
C ALA A 421 -41.35 2.07 0.31
N SER A 422 -40.37 1.58 -0.47
CA SER A 422 -40.62 0.58 -1.54
C SER A 422 -41.01 -0.81 -1.02
N GLN A 423 -40.90 -1.07 0.27
CA GLN A 423 -41.28 -2.33 0.92
C GLN A 423 -42.65 -2.26 1.58
N LEU A 424 -43.31 -1.11 1.54
CA LEU A 424 -44.55 -0.83 2.26
C LEU A 424 -45.68 -0.49 1.30
N GLU A 425 -46.89 -0.90 1.68
CA GLU A 425 -48.12 -0.55 0.94
C GLU A 425 -48.76 0.74 1.48
N ASN A 426 -49.25 1.58 0.59
CA ASN A 426 -49.90 2.82 0.98
C ASN A 426 -51.16 2.54 1.83
N GLY A 427 -51.23 3.14 3.03
CA GLY A 427 -52.28 2.90 4.02
C GLY A 427 -51.99 1.76 5.01
N GLN A 428 -50.92 1.00 4.83
CA GLN A 428 -50.49 -0.05 5.75
C GLN A 428 -50.15 0.54 7.13
N THR A 429 -50.60 -0.12 8.21
CA THR A 429 -50.13 0.20 9.56
C THR A 429 -48.79 -0.48 9.79
N VAL A 430 -47.76 0.29 10.16
CA VAL A 430 -46.40 -0.20 10.33
C VAL A 430 -45.80 0.33 11.59
N SER A 431 -44.90 -0.46 12.19
CA SER A 431 -44.06 -0.05 13.30
C SER A 431 -42.63 0.24 12.78
N LEU A 432 -42.12 1.42 13.04
CA LEU A 432 -40.85 1.90 12.52
C LEU A 432 -39.88 2.18 13.67
N VAL A 433 -38.58 1.81 13.48
CA VAL A 433 -37.50 2.37 14.29
C VAL A 433 -37.11 3.70 13.70
N VAL A 434 -37.13 4.76 14.52
CA VAL A 434 -36.90 6.12 14.06
C VAL A 434 -35.78 6.79 14.84
N MET A 435 -35.03 7.63 14.14
CA MET A 435 -33.99 8.47 14.73
C MET A 435 -34.13 9.93 14.31
N LYS A 436 -33.60 10.85 15.15
CA LYS A 436 -33.47 12.25 14.74
C LYS A 436 -32.32 12.41 13.74
N ARG A 437 -32.62 13.00 12.59
CA ARG A 437 -31.64 13.35 11.54
C ARG A 437 -31.71 14.83 11.19
N LEU A 438 -30.57 15.41 10.87
CA LEU A 438 -30.49 16.75 10.30
C LEU A 438 -30.72 16.68 8.77
N ASP A 439 -31.81 17.25 8.29
CA ASP A 439 -31.99 17.54 6.89
C ASP A 439 -31.07 18.70 6.48
N LYS A 440 -29.94 18.35 5.86
CA LYS A 440 -28.92 19.35 5.48
C LYS A 440 -29.43 20.39 4.48
N LYS A 441 -30.46 20.07 3.66
CA LYS A 441 -31.04 21.01 2.69
C LYS A 441 -31.91 22.04 3.36
N LYS A 442 -32.66 21.63 4.40
CA LYS A 442 -33.59 22.49 5.13
C LYS A 442 -32.98 23.02 6.44
N ASN A 443 -31.76 22.59 6.80
CA ASN A 443 -31.11 22.84 8.08
C ASN A 443 -32.04 22.63 9.29
N ARG A 444 -32.85 21.57 9.23
CA ARG A 444 -33.87 21.24 10.23
C ARG A 444 -33.74 19.80 10.69
N TRP A 445 -33.87 19.61 12.00
CA TRP A 445 -33.94 18.26 12.58
C TRP A 445 -35.32 17.66 12.37
N GLY A 446 -35.39 16.43 11.88
CA GLY A 446 -36.62 15.65 11.67
C GLY A 446 -36.47 14.21 12.13
N LEU A 447 -37.58 13.50 12.28
CA LEU A 447 -37.60 12.05 12.51
C LEU A 447 -37.48 11.32 11.17
N THR A 448 -36.61 10.34 11.13
CA THR A 448 -36.38 9.51 9.91
C THR A 448 -36.44 8.03 10.31
N ALA A 449 -37.20 7.25 9.59
CA ALA A 449 -37.25 5.79 9.73
C ALA A 449 -35.90 5.19 9.28
N ILE A 450 -35.41 4.20 10.01
CA ILE A 450 -34.16 3.47 9.73
C ILE A 450 -34.41 1.97 9.58
N ALA A 451 -35.51 1.46 10.08
CA ALA A 451 -35.95 0.08 9.91
C ALA A 451 -37.46 -0.03 10.05
N VAL A 452 -38.02 -1.06 9.44
CA VAL A 452 -39.41 -1.55 9.71
C VAL A 452 -39.26 -2.66 10.75
N ILE A 453 -40.18 -2.70 11.72
CA ILE A 453 -40.30 -3.79 12.69
C ILE A 453 -41.39 -4.70 12.13
N ASP A 454 -41.01 -5.92 11.74
CA ASP A 454 -41.99 -6.96 11.45
C ASP A 454 -42.62 -7.44 12.79
N GLU A 455 -43.94 -7.41 12.91
CA GLU A 455 -44.66 -7.92 14.09
C GLU A 455 -44.64 -9.45 14.12
#